data_472f55ddfdabb8cf8002e27477e3224b
#
_entry.id   472f55ddfdabb8cf8002e27477e3224b
#
_cell.length_a   1.000
_cell.length_b   1.000
_cell.length_c   1.000
_cell.angle_alpha   90.00
_cell.angle_beta   90.00
_cell.angle_gamma   90.00
#
_symmetry.space_group_name_H-M   'P 1'
#
loop_
_entity.id
_entity.type
_entity.pdbx_description
1 polymer ?
#
loop_
_entity_poly.entity_id
_entity_poly.type
_entity_poly.pdbx_seq_one_letter_code
_entity_poly.pdbx_strand_id
1 'polypeptide(L)'
;MPRKRSPVGIAVGKFILALQKECEEVGGDPDAALAARKVMDRAHRLLEAAQTASVSSLLDGRSVAEYLDPLWVEAHPSVRPSVEALVAAVSEYE
;
A
#
# COMPACT_ATOMS: atom_id res chain seq x y z
N MET A 1 19.20 -17.29 -9.64
CA MET A 1 18.11 -17.75 -8.79
C MET A 1 17.07 -16.64 -8.60
N PRO A 2 15.80 -16.95 -8.77
CA PRO A 2 14.79 -15.95 -8.49
C PRO A 2 14.78 -15.62 -7.00
N ARG A 3 14.81 -14.35 -6.69
CA ARG A 3 14.67 -13.92 -5.31
C ARG A 3 13.23 -14.10 -4.88
N LYS A 4 13.03 -14.78 -3.77
CA LYS A 4 11.71 -14.82 -3.17
C LYS A 4 11.41 -13.46 -2.58
N ARG A 5 10.27 -12.89 -2.94
CA ARG A 5 9.80 -11.68 -2.28
C ARG A 5 9.49 -11.99 -0.83
N SER A 6 9.77 -11.06 0.06
CA SER A 6 9.36 -11.21 1.45
C SER A 6 7.83 -11.24 1.52
N PRO A 7 7.24 -11.84 2.57
CA PRO A 7 5.78 -11.80 2.75
C PRO A 7 5.23 -10.38 2.75
N VAL A 8 5.98 -9.44 3.32
CA VAL A 8 5.60 -8.02 3.31
C VAL A 8 5.60 -7.47 1.88
N GLY A 9 6.64 -7.79 1.10
CA GLY A 9 6.70 -7.37 -0.30
C GLY A 9 5.56 -7.92 -1.14
N ILE A 10 5.17 -9.17 -0.91
CA ILE A 10 4.03 -9.77 -1.59
C ILE A 10 2.74 -9.04 -1.23
N ALA A 11 2.55 -8.73 0.06
CA ALA A 11 1.37 -8.01 0.52
C ALA A 11 1.29 -6.61 -0.10
N VAL A 12 2.41 -5.89 -0.17
CA VAL A 12 2.46 -4.58 -0.82
C VAL A 12 2.12 -4.69 -2.30
N GLY A 13 2.64 -5.72 -2.99
CA GLY A 13 2.34 -5.95 -4.40
C GLY A 13 0.86 -6.16 -4.65
N LYS A 14 0.20 -6.94 -3.81
CA LYS A 14 -1.25 -7.15 -3.89
C LYS A 14 -2.01 -5.86 -3.66
N PHE A 15 -1.56 -5.04 -2.71
CA PHE A 15 -2.16 -3.74 -2.46
C PHE A 15 -2.02 -2.83 -3.68
N ILE A 16 -0.86 -2.81 -4.32
CA ILE A 16 -0.63 -2.01 -5.52
C ILE A 16 -1.58 -2.44 -6.65
N LEU A 17 -1.80 -3.74 -6.82
CA LEU A 17 -2.76 -4.22 -7.82
C LEU A 17 -4.17 -3.74 -7.52
N ALA A 18 -4.58 -3.77 -6.26
CA ALA A 18 -5.89 -3.25 -5.86
C ALA A 18 -5.99 -1.75 -6.13
N LEU A 19 -4.92 -1.00 -5.87
CA LEU A 19 -4.86 0.44 -6.17
C LEU A 19 -5.00 0.71 -7.66
N GLN A 20 -4.32 -0.06 -8.51
CA GLN A 20 -4.40 0.10 -9.95
C GLN A 20 -5.84 -0.05 -10.43
N LYS A 21 -6.54 -1.03 -9.88
CA LYS A 21 -7.94 -1.25 -10.21
C LYS A 21 -8.81 -0.07 -9.78
N GLU A 22 -8.58 0.46 -8.58
CA GLU A 22 -9.31 1.65 -8.12
C GLU A 22 -9.02 2.87 -8.98
N CYS A 23 -7.77 3.04 -9.41
CA CYS A 23 -7.40 4.15 -10.30
C CYS A 23 -8.12 4.07 -11.63
N GLU A 24 -8.32 2.86 -12.16
CA GLU A 24 -9.07 2.67 -13.41
C GLU A 24 -10.54 3.03 -13.24
N GLU A 25 -11.12 2.78 -12.06
CA GLU A 25 -12.52 3.05 -11.77
C GLU A 25 -12.82 4.52 -11.47
N VAL A 26 -11.80 5.31 -11.16
CA VAL A 26 -11.96 6.72 -10.81
C VAL A 26 -12.54 7.57 -11.95
N GLY A 27 -12.37 7.14 -13.18
CA GLY A 27 -12.90 7.87 -14.34
C GLY A 27 -12.15 9.17 -14.57
N GLY A 28 -12.88 10.25 -14.83
CA GLY A 28 -12.29 11.53 -15.20
C GLY A 28 -12.19 12.55 -14.08
N ASP A 29 -12.43 12.17 -12.82
CA ASP A 29 -12.35 13.12 -11.71
C ASP A 29 -10.88 13.42 -11.37
N PRO A 30 -10.41 14.67 -11.62
CA PRO A 30 -9.01 15.00 -11.38
C PRO A 30 -8.60 14.99 -9.92
N ASP A 31 -9.51 15.34 -9.01
CA ASP A 31 -9.22 15.33 -7.57
C ASP A 31 -9.05 13.90 -7.05
N ALA A 32 -9.94 13.01 -7.47
CA ALA A 32 -9.85 11.60 -7.09
C ALA A 32 -8.59 10.94 -7.71
N ALA A 33 -8.27 11.28 -8.95
CA ALA A 33 -7.08 10.79 -9.61
C ALA A 33 -5.80 11.24 -8.90
N LEU A 34 -5.78 12.50 -8.45
CA LEU A 34 -4.63 13.03 -7.72
C LEU A 34 -4.44 12.33 -6.37
N ALA A 35 -5.53 12.11 -5.64
CA ALA A 35 -5.48 11.41 -4.37
C ALA A 35 -4.99 9.97 -4.54
N ALA A 36 -5.52 9.27 -5.55
CA ALA A 36 -5.10 7.90 -5.85
C ALA A 36 -3.62 7.84 -6.23
N ARG A 37 -3.13 8.83 -6.98
CA ARG A 37 -1.72 8.89 -7.37
C ARG A 37 -0.81 9.06 -6.15
N LYS A 38 -1.20 9.89 -5.19
CA LYS A 38 -0.44 10.06 -3.95
C LYS A 38 -0.34 8.77 -3.15
N VAL A 39 -1.46 8.06 -3.04
CA VAL A 39 -1.49 6.77 -2.34
C VAL A 39 -0.63 5.75 -3.09
N MET A 40 -0.71 5.73 -4.41
CA MET A 40 0.11 4.84 -5.23
C MET A 40 1.60 5.11 -5.03
N ASP A 41 2.00 6.38 -5.01
CA ASP A 41 3.39 6.76 -4.80
C ASP A 41 3.89 6.24 -3.45
N ARG A 42 3.09 6.38 -2.40
CA ARG A 42 3.45 5.86 -1.08
C ARG A 42 3.48 4.34 -1.05
N ALA A 43 2.59 3.68 -1.78
CA ALA A 43 2.61 2.22 -1.90
C ALA A 43 3.90 1.73 -2.55
N HIS A 44 4.39 2.43 -3.56
CA HIS A 44 5.67 2.09 -4.17
C HIS A 44 6.84 2.28 -3.21
N ARG A 45 6.78 3.28 -2.35
CA ARG A 45 7.80 3.47 -1.31
C ARG A 45 7.78 2.33 -0.29
N LEU A 46 6.59 1.84 0.04
CA LEU A 46 6.46 0.66 0.91
C LEU A 46 7.09 -0.55 0.26
N LEU A 47 6.87 -0.75 -1.03
CA LEU A 47 7.45 -1.87 -1.76
C LEU A 47 8.98 -1.78 -1.77
N GLU A 48 9.52 -0.60 -2.03
CA GLU A 48 10.96 -0.38 -2.01
C GLU A 48 11.54 -0.67 -0.63
N ALA A 49 10.90 -0.19 0.42
CA ALA A 49 11.33 -0.45 1.79
C ALA A 49 11.32 -1.95 2.12
N ALA A 50 10.30 -2.67 1.65
CA ALA A 50 10.19 -4.11 1.86
C ALA A 50 11.33 -4.87 1.18
N GLN A 51 11.86 -4.33 0.08
CA GLN A 51 12.94 -4.96 -0.69
C GLN A 51 14.33 -4.59 -0.19
N THR A 52 14.50 -3.37 0.32
CA THR A 52 15.82 -2.83 0.63
C THR A 52 16.10 -2.64 2.12
N ALA A 53 15.05 -2.56 2.93
CA ALA A 53 15.20 -2.31 4.36
C ALA A 53 14.04 -2.94 5.13
N SER A 54 13.25 -2.14 5.85
CA SER A 54 12.03 -2.63 6.48
C SER A 54 10.92 -1.59 6.34
N VAL A 55 9.70 -2.09 6.21
CA VAL A 55 8.51 -1.23 6.15
C VAL A 55 8.31 -0.53 7.50
N SER A 56 8.60 -1.21 8.61
CA SER A 56 8.49 -0.62 9.94
C SER A 56 9.34 0.63 10.10
N SER A 57 10.55 0.62 9.54
CA SER A 57 11.43 1.79 9.57
C SER A 57 10.85 2.96 8.79
N LEU A 58 10.24 2.67 7.64
CA LEU A 58 9.60 3.69 6.82
C LEU A 58 8.37 4.28 7.52
N LEU A 59 7.59 3.43 8.21
CA LEU A 59 6.38 3.86 8.90
C LEU A 59 6.67 4.75 10.10
N ASP A 60 7.80 4.54 10.74
CA ASP A 60 8.24 5.36 11.89
C ASP A 60 7.15 5.48 12.98
N GLY A 61 6.63 4.34 13.39
CA GLY A 61 5.62 4.26 14.44
C GLY A 61 4.18 4.51 13.98
N ARG A 62 3.97 4.83 12.70
CA ARG A 62 2.62 5.04 12.15
C ARG A 62 2.07 3.72 11.62
N SER A 63 0.74 3.62 11.52
CA SER A 63 0.12 2.50 10.85
C SER A 63 0.26 2.64 9.33
N VAL A 64 0.05 1.53 8.61
CA VAL A 64 0.08 1.55 7.14
C VAL A 64 -0.97 2.52 6.60
N ALA A 65 -2.19 2.49 7.17
CA ALA A 65 -3.26 3.38 6.73
C ALA A 65 -2.90 4.85 6.95
N GLU A 66 -2.28 5.17 8.09
CA GLU A 66 -1.84 6.54 8.37
C GLU A 66 -0.77 7.00 7.40
N TYR A 67 0.15 6.11 7.03
CA TYR A 67 1.20 6.43 6.07
C TYR A 67 0.63 6.66 4.67
N LEU A 68 -0.33 5.85 4.26
CA LEU A 68 -0.93 5.96 2.93
C LEU A 68 -1.84 7.18 2.82
N ASP A 69 -2.93 7.18 3.50
CA ASP A 69 -3.92 8.24 3.65
C ASP A 69 -5.16 7.61 4.28
N PRO A 70 -5.39 7.80 5.57
CA PRO A 70 -6.49 7.12 6.24
C PRO A 70 -7.87 7.49 5.68
N LEU A 71 -8.05 8.73 5.25
CA LEU A 71 -9.32 9.16 4.67
C LEU A 71 -9.56 8.49 3.32
N TRP A 72 -8.51 8.36 2.51
CA TRP A 72 -8.63 7.69 1.22
C TRP A 72 -8.95 6.20 1.39
N VAL A 73 -8.27 5.54 2.31
CA VAL A 73 -8.52 4.11 2.59
C VAL A 73 -9.95 3.90 3.07
N GLU A 74 -10.44 4.78 3.93
CA GLU A 74 -11.80 4.71 4.43
C GLU A 74 -12.83 4.93 3.33
N ALA A 75 -12.53 5.82 2.40
CA ALA A 75 -13.39 6.12 1.26
C ALA A 75 -13.40 5.01 0.20
N HIS A 76 -12.42 4.09 0.25
CA HIS A 76 -12.28 3.02 -0.73
C HIS A 76 -12.26 1.65 -0.04
N PRO A 77 -13.42 1.18 0.44
CA PRO A 77 -13.46 -0.07 1.23
C PRO A 77 -12.99 -1.31 0.46
N SER A 78 -12.97 -1.26 -0.88
CA SER A 78 -12.51 -2.39 -1.69
C SER A 78 -11.02 -2.67 -1.53
N VAL A 79 -10.21 -1.69 -1.11
CA VAL A 79 -8.78 -1.90 -0.85
C VAL A 79 -8.49 -2.29 0.60
N ARG A 80 -9.48 -2.19 1.47
CA ARG A 80 -9.31 -2.49 2.89
C ARG A 80 -8.74 -3.88 3.18
N PRO A 81 -9.22 -4.96 2.53
CA PRO A 81 -8.64 -6.28 2.78
C PRO A 81 -7.14 -6.35 2.47
N SER A 82 -6.70 -5.67 1.41
CA SER A 82 -5.30 -5.63 1.04
C SER A 82 -4.47 -4.84 2.06
N VAL A 83 -5.03 -3.74 2.59
CA VAL A 83 -4.37 -2.95 3.63
C VAL A 83 -4.25 -3.77 4.91
N GLU A 84 -5.31 -4.48 5.31
CA GLU A 84 -5.29 -5.34 6.49
C GLU A 84 -4.28 -6.47 6.35
N ALA A 85 -4.19 -7.08 5.17
CA ALA A 85 -3.21 -8.12 4.90
C ALA A 85 -1.79 -7.58 5.02
N LEU A 86 -1.57 -6.36 4.53
CA LEU A 86 -0.26 -5.70 4.63
C LEU A 86 0.09 -5.39 6.09
N VAL A 87 -0.85 -4.87 6.86
CA VAL A 87 -0.66 -4.61 8.29
C VAL A 87 -0.30 -5.89 9.02
N ALA A 88 -1.02 -6.97 8.73
CA ALA A 88 -0.76 -8.26 9.35
C ALA A 88 0.63 -8.79 8.98
N ALA A 89 1.03 -8.64 7.72
CA ALA A 89 2.36 -9.08 7.27
C ALA A 89 3.47 -8.30 7.96
N VAL A 90 3.33 -6.98 8.07
CA VAL A 90 4.30 -6.15 8.77
C VAL A 90 4.40 -6.56 10.25
N SER A 91 3.27 -6.76 10.89
CA SER A 91 3.22 -7.16 12.30
C SER A 91 3.84 -8.53 12.53
N GLU A 92 3.66 -9.47 11.59
CA GLU A 92 4.14 -10.85 11.75
C GLU A 92 5.62 -11.00 11.37
N TYR A 93 6.08 -10.31 10.35
CA TYR A 93 7.41 -10.53 9.77
C TYR A 93 8.40 -9.39 10.01
N GLU A 94 7.95 -8.31 10.58
CA GLU A 94 8.78 -7.18 10.98
C GLU A 94 8.49 -6.76 12.41
#